data_d1ebb38631ee766c5c4e35610c98cab4
#
_entry.id   d1ebb38631ee766c5c4e35610c98cab4
#
_cell.length_a   1.000
_cell.length_b   1.000
_cell.length_c   1.000
_cell.angle_alpha   90.00
_cell.angle_beta   90.00
_cell.angle_gamma   90.00
#
_symmetry.space_group_name_H-M   'P 1'
#
loop_
_entity.id
_entity.type
_entity.pdbx_description
1 polymer ?
#
loop_
_entity_poly.entity_id
_entity_poly.type
_entity_poly.pdbx_seq_one_letter_code
_entity_poly.pdbx_strand_id
1 'polypeptide(L)'
;MKQVYRSIGRSIQRIGAAAKVKGDPIFSADIEIEGALVLKALRSTRAHAEIVSINADKALQIDGVVEVFTAEDVPGKNLMGIINKDQPLLVPDKVRSLADPLALVAAESVAAAAEALQAIDVTYRDLPAVMDPEKALQADAAKIHTKGNLLFTRKIRKGDAESAFEKCSSVIEKTYRTSMVEHNYLEPDAGIGYVETDGTLVIYATTQNPHYDHKEVASLLGLEDGQ
;
A
#
# COMPACT_ATOMS: atom_id res chain seq x y z
N MET A 1 12.44 36.65 32.43
CA MET A 1 13.22 36.57 31.16
C MET A 1 12.45 35.74 30.15
N LYS A 2 12.20 36.25 28.93
CA LYS A 2 11.60 35.43 27.86
C LYS A 2 12.67 34.41 27.38
N GLN A 3 12.37 33.13 27.44
CA GLN A 3 13.26 32.10 26.96
C GLN A 3 13.41 32.26 25.43
N VAL A 4 14.64 32.50 24.97
CA VAL A 4 14.94 32.65 23.55
C VAL A 4 15.31 31.28 23.00
N TYR A 5 14.44 30.70 22.19
CA TYR A 5 14.68 29.43 21.53
C TYR A 5 15.55 29.62 20.26
N ARG A 6 16.41 28.65 19.94
CA ARG A 6 17.24 28.68 18.73
C ARG A 6 16.41 28.51 17.45
N SER A 7 15.31 27.78 17.51
CA SER A 7 14.51 27.36 16.34
C SER A 7 13.07 27.84 16.41
N ILE A 8 12.46 27.82 17.61
CA ILE A 8 11.05 28.16 17.76
C ILE A 8 10.83 29.66 17.54
N GLY A 9 9.89 30.02 16.67
CA GLY A 9 9.58 31.39 16.31
C GLY A 9 10.59 32.07 15.38
N ARG A 10 11.42 31.29 14.67
CA ARG A 10 12.36 31.78 13.65
C ARG A 10 12.13 31.11 12.32
N SER A 11 12.32 31.85 11.22
CA SER A 11 12.41 31.29 9.88
C SER A 11 13.76 30.59 9.73
N ILE A 12 13.74 29.26 9.71
CA ILE A 12 14.93 28.44 9.47
C ILE A 12 14.87 27.94 8.04
N GLN A 13 15.98 28.03 7.32
CA GLN A 13 16.07 27.51 5.96
C GLN A 13 15.89 25.99 5.99
N ARG A 14 15.04 25.48 5.11
CA ARG A 14 14.82 24.03 4.94
C ARG A 14 16.10 23.37 4.47
N ILE A 15 16.49 22.29 5.14
CA ILE A 15 17.60 21.43 4.69
C ILE A 15 17.27 20.90 3.30
N GLY A 16 18.20 20.97 2.36
CA GLY A 16 18.03 20.51 0.99
C GLY A 16 17.22 21.45 0.08
N ALA A 17 16.74 22.62 0.55
CA ALA A 17 15.98 23.54 -0.29
C ALA A 17 16.77 24.00 -1.52
N ALA A 18 18.04 24.33 -1.36
CA ALA A 18 18.92 24.78 -2.45
C ALA A 18 19.12 23.67 -3.51
N ALA A 19 19.32 22.42 -3.08
CA ALA A 19 19.46 21.28 -3.97
C ALA A 19 18.16 21.07 -4.78
N LYS A 20 16.99 21.12 -4.11
CA LYS A 20 15.68 20.95 -4.78
C LYS A 20 15.42 22.00 -5.84
N VAL A 21 15.79 23.27 -5.60
CA VAL A 21 15.63 24.36 -6.58
C VAL A 21 16.54 24.18 -7.79
N LYS A 22 17.71 23.55 -7.59
CA LYS A 22 18.67 23.25 -8.67
C LYS A 22 18.35 21.97 -9.45
N GLY A 23 17.46 21.12 -8.94
CA GLY A 23 17.19 19.82 -9.54
C GLY A 23 18.22 18.74 -9.22
N ASP A 24 19.03 18.95 -8.16
CA ASP A 24 20.12 18.03 -7.76
C ASP A 24 19.65 16.80 -6.93
N PRO A 25 18.46 16.76 -6.26
CA PRO A 25 18.08 15.62 -5.44
C PRO A 25 17.88 14.35 -6.27
N ILE A 26 18.39 13.25 -5.75
CA ILE A 26 18.15 11.90 -6.27
C ILE A 26 16.96 11.32 -5.51
N PHE A 27 15.97 10.82 -6.25
CA PHE A 27 14.79 10.11 -5.73
C PHE A 27 14.94 8.60 -5.94
N SER A 28 14.11 7.80 -5.29
CA SER A 28 14.18 6.33 -5.41
C SER A 28 14.04 5.84 -6.87
N ALA A 29 13.29 6.57 -7.69
CA ALA A 29 13.13 6.26 -9.10
C ALA A 29 14.36 6.57 -9.97
N ASP A 30 15.31 7.37 -9.45
CA ASP A 30 16.53 7.78 -10.17
C ASP A 30 17.72 6.85 -9.85
N ILE A 31 17.54 5.90 -8.93
CA ILE A 31 18.60 4.99 -8.51
C ILE A 31 18.66 3.82 -9.50
N GLU A 32 19.81 3.66 -10.14
CA GLU A 32 20.07 2.55 -11.05
C GLU A 32 21.12 1.60 -10.42
N ILE A 33 20.83 0.30 -10.46
CA ILE A 33 21.75 -0.76 -10.05
C ILE A 33 21.94 -1.70 -11.23
N GLU A 34 23.19 -1.92 -11.63
CA GLU A 34 23.54 -2.81 -12.75
C GLU A 34 23.04 -4.23 -12.46
N GLY A 35 22.33 -4.82 -13.42
CA GLY A 35 21.78 -6.16 -13.30
C GLY A 35 20.51 -6.28 -12.44
N ALA A 36 19.94 -5.16 -11.98
CA ALA A 36 18.69 -5.18 -11.24
C ALA A 36 17.54 -5.68 -12.11
N LEU A 37 16.70 -6.55 -11.54
CA LEU A 37 15.48 -7.04 -12.18
C LEU A 37 14.35 -6.04 -12.05
N VAL A 38 13.48 -6.02 -13.03
CA VAL A 38 12.22 -5.27 -13.01
C VAL A 38 11.17 -6.12 -12.31
N LEU A 39 10.56 -5.57 -11.24
CA LEU A 39 9.44 -6.19 -10.55
C LEU A 39 8.13 -5.54 -10.98
N LYS A 40 7.14 -6.36 -11.36
CA LYS A 40 5.78 -5.91 -11.66
C LYS A 40 4.73 -6.81 -10.99
N ALA A 41 3.74 -6.19 -10.35
CA ALA A 41 2.66 -6.90 -9.69
C ALA A 41 1.51 -7.19 -10.66
N LEU A 42 1.06 -8.46 -10.71
CA LEU A 42 -0.23 -8.82 -11.25
C LEU A 42 -1.30 -8.41 -10.25
N ARG A 43 -2.27 -7.62 -10.70
CA ARG A 43 -3.34 -7.11 -9.85
C ARG A 43 -4.69 -7.66 -10.26
N SER A 44 -5.55 -7.90 -9.28
CA SER A 44 -6.91 -8.38 -9.52
C SER A 44 -7.73 -7.41 -10.35
N THR A 45 -8.49 -7.96 -11.29
CA THR A 45 -9.55 -7.25 -12.02
C THR A 45 -10.92 -7.42 -11.36
N ARG A 46 -11.00 -8.12 -10.22
CA ARG A 46 -12.22 -8.36 -9.45
C ARG A 46 -12.19 -7.54 -8.15
N ALA A 47 -13.35 -7.02 -7.77
CA ALA A 47 -13.48 -6.28 -6.50
C ALA A 47 -13.68 -7.21 -5.30
N HIS A 48 -14.30 -8.38 -5.50
CA HIS A 48 -14.50 -9.39 -4.47
C HIS A 48 -14.68 -10.75 -5.15
N ALA A 49 -13.73 -11.65 -4.94
CA ALA A 49 -13.75 -12.98 -5.53
C ALA A 49 -12.86 -13.94 -4.74
N GLU A 50 -13.14 -15.20 -4.79
CA GLU A 50 -12.20 -16.24 -4.41
C GLU A 50 -11.26 -16.52 -5.59
N ILE A 51 -9.99 -16.76 -5.29
CA ILE A 51 -8.98 -17.21 -6.24
C ILE A 51 -9.07 -18.74 -6.27
N VAL A 52 -9.45 -19.28 -7.41
CA VAL A 52 -9.50 -20.74 -7.62
C VAL A 52 -8.14 -21.28 -8.00
N SER A 53 -7.44 -20.57 -8.89
CA SER A 53 -6.06 -20.90 -9.30
C SER A 53 -5.36 -19.69 -9.91
N ILE A 54 -4.04 -19.68 -9.78
CA ILE A 54 -3.11 -18.82 -10.50
C ILE A 54 -2.16 -19.76 -11.24
N ASN A 55 -2.09 -19.64 -12.58
CA ASN A 55 -1.18 -20.43 -13.40
C ASN A 55 -0.20 -19.51 -14.12
N ALA A 56 1.08 -19.62 -13.78
CA ALA A 56 2.17 -18.82 -14.32
C ALA A 56 3.05 -19.59 -15.35
N ASP A 57 2.71 -20.83 -15.70
CA ASP A 57 3.54 -21.68 -16.57
C ASP A 57 3.92 -21.01 -17.89
N LYS A 58 2.97 -20.31 -18.53
CA LYS A 58 3.21 -19.58 -19.77
C LYS A 58 4.10 -18.36 -19.56
N ALA A 59 3.95 -17.67 -18.43
CA ALA A 59 4.75 -16.50 -18.11
C ALA A 59 6.22 -16.86 -17.90
N LEU A 60 6.49 -17.99 -17.24
CA LEU A 60 7.84 -18.52 -17.02
C LEU A 60 8.54 -19.00 -18.30
N GLN A 61 7.82 -19.15 -19.43
CA GLN A 61 8.41 -19.51 -20.73
C GLN A 61 8.84 -18.27 -21.55
N ILE A 62 8.52 -17.06 -21.09
CA ILE A 62 8.87 -15.82 -21.79
C ILE A 62 10.35 -15.51 -21.55
N ASP A 63 11.07 -15.22 -22.61
CA ASP A 63 12.49 -14.87 -22.55
C ASP A 63 12.71 -13.60 -21.72
N GLY A 64 13.68 -13.66 -20.80
CA GLY A 64 13.95 -12.59 -19.83
C GLY A 64 13.03 -12.55 -18.61
N VAL A 65 12.09 -13.49 -18.45
CA VAL A 65 11.38 -13.71 -17.17
C VAL A 65 12.22 -14.61 -16.28
N VAL A 66 12.50 -14.15 -15.07
CA VAL A 66 13.34 -14.86 -14.10
C VAL A 66 12.48 -15.68 -13.14
N GLU A 67 11.40 -15.07 -12.60
CA GLU A 67 10.55 -15.76 -11.63
C GLU A 67 9.16 -15.10 -11.53
N VAL A 68 8.17 -15.86 -11.07
CA VAL A 68 6.83 -15.37 -10.71
C VAL A 68 6.52 -15.83 -9.30
N PHE A 69 6.45 -14.88 -8.39
CA PHE A 69 6.14 -15.12 -6.98
C PHE A 69 4.65 -15.00 -6.71
N THR A 70 4.13 -15.89 -5.87
CA THR A 70 2.75 -15.89 -5.35
C THR A 70 2.75 -15.73 -3.83
N ALA A 71 1.59 -15.82 -3.21
CA ALA A 71 1.46 -15.74 -1.75
C ALA A 71 2.21 -16.87 -1.01
N GLU A 72 2.43 -18.01 -1.68
CA GLU A 72 3.13 -19.16 -1.10
C GLU A 72 4.65 -18.94 -1.01
N ASP A 73 5.18 -18.03 -1.82
CA ASP A 73 6.61 -17.70 -1.90
C ASP A 73 7.02 -16.64 -0.88
N VAL A 74 6.08 -16.03 -0.14
CA VAL A 74 6.40 -15.03 0.88
C VAL A 74 7.02 -15.72 2.09
N PRO A 75 8.32 -15.47 2.40
CA PRO A 75 9.04 -16.29 3.38
C PRO A 75 8.64 -16.02 4.83
N GLY A 76 8.10 -14.85 5.11
CA GLY A 76 7.67 -14.43 6.45
C GLY A 76 6.16 -14.34 6.59
N LYS A 77 5.69 -13.30 7.28
CA LYS A 77 4.26 -13.07 7.53
C LYS A 77 3.65 -12.29 6.38
N ASN A 78 2.93 -12.95 5.49
CA ASN A 78 2.22 -12.32 4.37
C ASN A 78 1.00 -11.48 4.83
N LEU A 79 1.16 -10.65 5.85
CA LEU A 79 0.12 -9.77 6.37
C LEU A 79 0.72 -8.47 6.90
N MET A 80 0.21 -7.34 6.42
CA MET A 80 0.55 -5.99 6.86
C MET A 80 -0.70 -5.21 7.26
N GLY A 81 -0.55 -4.04 7.83
CA GLY A 81 -1.64 -3.14 8.18
C GLY A 81 -1.39 -2.35 9.45
N ILE A 82 -1.89 -1.12 9.48
CA ILE A 82 -1.65 -0.17 10.60
C ILE A 82 -2.58 -0.45 11.78
N ILE A 83 -3.87 -0.72 11.53
CA ILE A 83 -4.88 -0.96 12.57
C ILE A 83 -5.03 -2.45 12.79
N ASN A 84 -5.27 -3.19 11.72
CA ASN A 84 -5.31 -4.64 11.71
C ASN A 84 -4.27 -5.15 10.72
N LYS A 85 -3.57 -6.22 11.05
CA LYS A 85 -2.67 -6.94 10.14
C LYS A 85 -3.51 -7.93 9.32
N ASP A 86 -4.27 -7.42 8.37
CA ASP A 86 -5.23 -8.21 7.56
C ASP A 86 -5.15 -7.93 6.05
N GLN A 87 -4.16 -7.15 5.62
CA GLN A 87 -3.85 -6.91 4.22
C GLN A 87 -2.66 -7.78 3.79
N PRO A 88 -2.83 -8.78 2.93
CA PRO A 88 -1.71 -9.56 2.40
C PRO A 88 -0.87 -8.75 1.41
N LEU A 89 0.44 -9.03 1.36
CA LEU A 89 1.33 -8.53 0.31
C LEU A 89 0.92 -9.14 -1.05
N LEU A 90 0.75 -10.45 -1.09
CA LEU A 90 0.19 -11.20 -2.22
C LEU A 90 -1.01 -12.01 -1.72
N VAL A 91 -2.15 -11.87 -2.39
CA VAL A 91 -3.41 -12.47 -1.94
C VAL A 91 -3.39 -13.98 -2.15
N PRO A 92 -3.58 -14.79 -1.08
CA PRO A 92 -3.51 -16.25 -1.20
C PRO A 92 -4.82 -16.88 -1.70
N ASP A 93 -5.98 -16.35 -1.30
CA ASP A 93 -7.25 -17.06 -1.41
C ASP A 93 -8.42 -16.20 -1.87
N LYS A 94 -8.51 -14.96 -1.41
CA LYS A 94 -9.69 -14.12 -1.62
C LYS A 94 -9.32 -12.66 -1.88
N VAL A 95 -9.70 -12.17 -3.05
CA VAL A 95 -9.67 -10.76 -3.41
C VAL A 95 -10.74 -9.99 -2.63
N ARG A 96 -10.37 -8.88 -2.02
CA ARG A 96 -11.21 -8.03 -1.17
C ARG A 96 -11.37 -6.61 -1.72
N SER A 97 -10.49 -6.22 -2.63
CA SER A 97 -10.59 -4.95 -3.32
C SER A 97 -10.09 -5.05 -4.76
N LEU A 98 -10.55 -4.12 -5.59
CA LEU A 98 -10.02 -3.98 -6.95
C LEU A 98 -8.52 -3.68 -6.87
N ALA A 99 -7.74 -4.32 -7.75
CA ALA A 99 -6.29 -4.20 -7.81
C ALA A 99 -5.50 -4.80 -6.62
N ASP A 100 -6.11 -5.67 -5.80
CA ASP A 100 -5.36 -6.50 -4.86
C ASP A 100 -4.24 -7.27 -5.59
N PRO A 101 -2.99 -7.30 -5.06
CA PRO A 101 -1.87 -7.96 -5.71
C PRO A 101 -1.96 -9.48 -5.58
N LEU A 102 -1.79 -10.18 -6.69
CA LEU A 102 -1.95 -11.65 -6.79
C LEU A 102 -0.63 -12.37 -6.96
N ALA A 103 0.25 -11.79 -7.77
CA ALA A 103 1.57 -12.33 -8.06
C ALA A 103 2.55 -11.18 -8.33
N LEU A 104 3.84 -11.47 -8.23
CA LEU A 104 4.94 -10.56 -8.54
C LEU A 104 5.83 -11.21 -9.58
N VAL A 105 5.98 -10.56 -10.74
CA VAL A 105 6.88 -10.99 -11.81
C VAL A 105 8.22 -10.29 -11.65
N ALA A 106 9.31 -11.07 -11.67
CA ALA A 106 10.68 -10.59 -11.78
C ALA A 106 11.20 -10.88 -13.19
N ALA A 107 11.68 -9.85 -13.90
CA ALA A 107 12.17 -9.99 -15.26
C ALA A 107 13.35 -9.06 -15.55
N GLU A 108 14.16 -9.37 -16.56
CA GLU A 108 15.32 -8.59 -16.99
C GLU A 108 14.93 -7.26 -17.68
N SER A 109 13.67 -7.12 -18.11
CA SER A 109 13.18 -5.92 -18.78
C SER A 109 11.72 -5.61 -18.45
N VAL A 110 11.37 -4.32 -18.61
CA VAL A 110 9.97 -3.84 -18.48
C VAL A 110 9.06 -4.54 -19.50
N ALA A 111 9.56 -4.83 -20.69
CA ALA A 111 8.80 -5.49 -21.76
C ALA A 111 8.48 -6.94 -21.39
N ALA A 112 9.48 -7.72 -20.98
CA ALA A 112 9.30 -9.10 -20.54
C ALA A 112 8.37 -9.19 -19.33
N ALA A 113 8.52 -8.31 -18.32
CA ALA A 113 7.62 -8.26 -17.19
C ALA A 113 6.17 -7.96 -17.59
N ALA A 114 5.97 -7.03 -18.54
CA ALA A 114 4.63 -6.68 -19.00
C ALA A 114 3.96 -7.80 -19.82
N GLU A 115 4.73 -8.52 -20.63
CA GLU A 115 4.25 -9.67 -21.38
C GLU A 115 3.90 -10.83 -20.43
N ALA A 116 4.76 -11.10 -19.45
CA ALA A 116 4.53 -12.12 -18.44
C ALA A 116 3.23 -11.90 -17.65
N LEU A 117 2.93 -10.64 -17.26
CA LEU A 117 1.67 -10.32 -16.58
C LEU A 117 0.43 -10.69 -17.41
N GLN A 118 0.51 -10.59 -18.73
CA GLN A 118 -0.59 -10.97 -19.64
C GLN A 118 -0.70 -12.49 -19.85
N ALA A 119 0.38 -13.22 -19.63
CA ALA A 119 0.45 -14.65 -19.79
C ALA A 119 0.04 -15.46 -18.54
N ILE A 120 -0.11 -14.79 -17.40
CA ILE A 120 -0.58 -15.42 -16.16
C ILE A 120 -2.10 -15.59 -16.22
N ASP A 121 -2.57 -16.83 -16.14
CA ASP A 121 -3.99 -17.17 -16.11
C ASP A 121 -4.49 -17.21 -14.66
N VAL A 122 -5.52 -16.40 -14.33
CA VAL A 122 -6.17 -16.42 -13.01
C VAL A 122 -7.63 -16.83 -13.15
N THR A 123 -8.01 -17.86 -12.41
CA THR A 123 -9.41 -18.31 -12.34
C THR A 123 -10.03 -17.81 -11.05
N TYR A 124 -11.17 -17.13 -11.18
CA TYR A 124 -11.91 -16.56 -10.07
C TYR A 124 -13.29 -17.22 -9.89
N ARG A 125 -13.77 -17.21 -8.65
CA ARG A 125 -15.18 -17.38 -8.32
C ARG A 125 -15.68 -16.07 -7.74
N ASP A 126 -16.48 -15.33 -8.53
CA ASP A 126 -16.97 -14.02 -8.13
C ASP A 126 -17.88 -14.10 -6.89
N LEU A 127 -17.72 -13.11 -6.01
CA LEU A 127 -18.50 -12.93 -4.79
C LEU A 127 -19.23 -11.57 -4.84
N PRO A 128 -20.33 -11.40 -4.08
CA PRO A 128 -20.99 -10.11 -3.98
C PRO A 128 -20.04 -9.02 -3.50
N ALA A 129 -19.83 -7.99 -4.33
CA ALA A 129 -18.99 -6.84 -3.99
C ALA A 129 -19.80 -5.78 -3.25
N VAL A 130 -19.12 -5.05 -2.35
CA VAL A 130 -19.70 -3.92 -1.60
C VAL A 130 -18.91 -2.66 -1.94
N MET A 131 -19.56 -1.75 -2.69
CA MET A 131 -18.92 -0.55 -3.23
C MET A 131 -19.34 0.74 -2.52
N ASP A 132 -20.23 0.64 -1.56
CA ASP A 132 -20.80 1.78 -0.83
C ASP A 132 -20.56 1.58 0.68
N PRO A 133 -19.90 2.53 1.37
CA PRO A 133 -19.58 2.39 2.79
C PRO A 133 -20.80 2.38 3.69
N GLU A 134 -21.89 3.07 3.32
CA GLU A 134 -23.14 3.06 4.10
C GLU A 134 -23.84 1.69 3.97
N LYS A 135 -23.85 1.14 2.75
CA LYS A 135 -24.36 -0.23 2.52
C LYS A 135 -23.50 -1.29 3.19
N ALA A 136 -22.18 -1.07 3.29
CA ALA A 136 -21.28 -2.00 3.96
C ALA A 136 -21.60 -2.22 5.44
N LEU A 137 -22.26 -1.27 6.09
CA LEU A 137 -22.67 -1.35 7.51
C LEU A 137 -24.03 -2.01 7.73
N GLN A 138 -24.78 -2.31 6.68
CA GLN A 138 -26.06 -2.98 6.80
C GLN A 138 -25.91 -4.43 7.26
N ALA A 139 -26.87 -4.93 7.98
CA ALA A 139 -26.81 -6.28 8.59
C ALA A 139 -26.74 -7.42 7.55
N ASP A 140 -27.30 -7.20 6.37
CA ASP A 140 -27.35 -8.14 5.24
C ASP A 140 -26.21 -7.93 4.24
N ALA A 141 -25.30 -6.97 4.47
CA ALA A 141 -24.18 -6.73 3.60
C ALA A 141 -23.22 -7.93 3.54
N ALA A 142 -22.73 -8.22 2.33
CA ALA A 142 -21.68 -9.22 2.16
C ALA A 142 -20.44 -8.86 2.99
N LYS A 143 -19.93 -9.84 3.74
CA LYS A 143 -18.74 -9.64 4.58
C LYS A 143 -17.48 -9.72 3.73
N ILE A 144 -16.76 -8.62 3.61
CA ILE A 144 -15.49 -8.56 2.89
C ILE A 144 -14.38 -9.18 3.75
N HIS A 145 -14.30 -8.81 5.04
CA HIS A 145 -13.40 -9.40 6.01
C HIS A 145 -14.13 -10.37 6.95
N THR A 146 -13.41 -11.30 7.56
CA THR A 146 -13.97 -12.33 8.45
C THR A 146 -14.77 -11.72 9.61
N LYS A 147 -14.31 -10.58 10.15
CA LYS A 147 -14.95 -9.85 11.25
C LYS A 147 -16.07 -8.91 10.78
N GLY A 148 -16.31 -8.79 9.47
CA GLY A 148 -17.27 -7.87 8.85
C GLY A 148 -16.59 -6.68 8.20
N ASN A 149 -17.36 -5.62 7.92
CA ASN A 149 -16.92 -4.49 7.12
C ASN A 149 -16.55 -3.26 7.96
N LEU A 150 -16.77 -3.28 9.26
CA LEU A 150 -16.42 -2.19 10.16
C LEU A 150 -14.99 -2.37 10.69
N LEU A 151 -14.07 -1.50 10.27
CA LEU A 151 -12.67 -1.56 10.70
C LEU A 151 -12.52 -1.20 12.19
N PHE A 152 -13.04 -0.04 12.61
CA PHE A 152 -13.08 0.39 14.00
C PHE A 152 -14.08 1.54 14.22
N THR A 153 -14.39 1.82 15.48
CA THR A 153 -15.21 2.98 15.87
C THR A 153 -14.43 3.85 16.86
N ARG A 154 -14.33 5.14 16.58
CA ARG A 154 -13.83 6.14 17.55
C ARG A 154 -14.95 7.06 17.96
N LYS A 155 -15.11 7.26 19.28
CA LYS A 155 -16.07 8.21 19.84
C LYS A 155 -15.31 9.30 20.59
N ILE A 156 -15.50 10.54 20.17
CA ILE A 156 -14.94 11.71 20.84
C ILE A 156 -16.12 12.49 21.41
N ARG A 157 -16.12 12.76 22.72
CA ARG A 157 -17.13 13.53 23.41
C ARG A 157 -16.47 14.69 24.14
N LYS A 158 -16.95 15.92 23.90
CA LYS A 158 -16.50 17.11 24.60
C LYS A 158 -17.73 18.01 24.85
N GLY A 159 -18.01 18.27 26.12
CA GLY A 159 -19.21 19.01 26.54
C GLY A 159 -20.50 18.21 26.38
N ASP A 160 -21.62 18.92 26.30
CA ASP A 160 -22.97 18.37 26.09
C ASP A 160 -23.57 19.00 24.84
N ALA A 161 -23.48 18.30 23.71
CA ALA A 161 -23.93 18.78 22.42
C ALA A 161 -25.46 18.87 22.35
N GLU A 162 -26.17 17.91 22.95
CA GLU A 162 -27.65 17.88 22.96
C GLU A 162 -28.22 19.08 23.66
N SER A 163 -27.78 19.36 24.90
CA SER A 163 -28.16 20.54 25.64
C SER A 163 -27.74 21.88 24.98
N ALA A 164 -26.66 21.85 24.19
CA ALA A 164 -26.26 23.03 23.42
C ALA A 164 -27.20 23.29 22.24
N PHE A 165 -27.65 22.27 21.52
CA PHE A 165 -28.62 22.38 20.43
C PHE A 165 -29.96 22.96 20.92
N GLU A 166 -30.46 22.55 22.09
CA GLU A 166 -31.67 23.08 22.69
C GLU A 166 -31.61 24.59 22.96
N LYS A 167 -30.40 25.15 23.20
CA LYS A 167 -30.15 26.57 23.49
C LYS A 167 -29.86 27.41 22.25
N CYS A 168 -29.74 26.78 21.07
CA CYS A 168 -29.46 27.49 19.82
C CYS A 168 -30.70 28.25 19.33
N SER A 169 -30.51 29.50 18.90
CA SER A 169 -31.56 30.30 18.29
C SER A 169 -31.97 29.83 16.91
N SER A 170 -31.07 29.15 16.23
CA SER A 170 -31.30 28.46 14.92
C SER A 170 -30.35 27.32 14.74
N VAL A 171 -30.80 26.28 14.06
CA VAL A 171 -30.02 25.10 13.69
C VAL A 171 -30.11 24.90 12.18
N ILE A 172 -28.97 24.68 11.53
CA ILE A 172 -28.90 24.39 10.11
C ILE A 172 -28.33 22.96 9.98
N GLU A 173 -29.08 22.10 9.30
CA GLU A 173 -28.67 20.73 8.97
C GLU A 173 -28.55 20.57 7.45
N LYS A 174 -27.41 20.10 6.99
CA LYS A 174 -27.16 19.83 5.57
C LYS A 174 -26.27 18.60 5.37
N THR A 175 -26.54 17.86 4.32
CA THR A 175 -25.69 16.76 3.86
C THR A 175 -24.76 17.25 2.75
N TYR A 176 -23.47 17.01 2.93
CA TYR A 176 -22.44 17.31 1.92
C TYR A 176 -21.85 15.99 1.41
N ARG A 177 -21.65 15.89 0.10
CA ARG A 177 -21.00 14.76 -0.55
C ARG A 177 -19.82 15.24 -1.37
N THR A 178 -18.66 14.59 -1.21
CA THR A 178 -17.49 14.80 -2.05
C THR A 178 -17.31 13.60 -2.98
N SER A 179 -16.66 13.81 -4.11
CA SER A 179 -16.18 12.71 -4.93
C SER A 179 -14.97 12.04 -4.27
N MET A 180 -14.65 10.83 -4.72
CA MET A 180 -13.33 10.24 -4.48
C MET A 180 -12.30 11.04 -5.25
N VAL A 181 -11.17 11.35 -4.61
CA VAL A 181 -10.08 12.13 -5.20
C VAL A 181 -8.77 11.42 -4.88
N GLU A 182 -7.97 11.18 -5.92
CA GLU A 182 -6.58 10.76 -5.78
C GLU A 182 -5.71 11.97 -5.39
N HIS A 183 -4.72 11.76 -4.54
CA HIS A 183 -3.82 12.82 -4.05
C HIS A 183 -2.97 13.44 -5.17
N ASN A 184 -2.66 12.66 -6.20
CA ASN A 184 -1.90 13.08 -7.38
C ASN A 184 -0.57 13.78 -7.02
N TYR A 185 0.21 13.16 -6.14
CA TYR A 185 1.53 13.66 -5.76
C TYR A 185 2.53 13.52 -6.92
N LEU A 186 3.53 14.42 -6.95
CA LEU A 186 4.50 14.51 -8.07
C LEU A 186 5.52 13.37 -8.06
N GLU A 187 5.98 12.96 -6.89
CA GLU A 187 6.95 11.88 -6.75
C GLU A 187 6.23 10.53 -6.91
N PRO A 188 6.52 9.74 -7.95
CA PRO A 188 5.94 8.42 -8.11
C PRO A 188 6.44 7.47 -7.02
N ASP A 189 5.61 6.51 -6.64
CA ASP A 189 6.03 5.42 -5.79
C ASP A 189 7.02 4.54 -6.54
N ALA A 190 8.22 4.42 -5.99
CA ALA A 190 9.30 3.63 -6.54
C ALA A 190 10.12 2.99 -5.43
N GLY A 191 10.79 1.89 -5.75
CA GLY A 191 11.70 1.23 -4.85
C GLY A 191 12.69 0.34 -5.59
N ILE A 192 13.88 0.21 -5.03
CA ILE A 192 14.91 -0.71 -5.48
C ILE A 192 15.57 -1.34 -4.26
N GLY A 193 15.82 -2.65 -4.33
CA GLY A 193 16.47 -3.40 -3.26
C GLY A 193 17.67 -4.17 -3.77
N TYR A 194 18.67 -4.33 -2.91
CA TYR A 194 19.85 -5.15 -3.16
C TYR A 194 20.42 -5.67 -1.85
N VAL A 195 21.27 -6.66 -1.95
CA VAL A 195 22.00 -7.22 -0.81
C VAL A 195 23.44 -6.76 -0.87
N GLU A 196 23.95 -6.17 0.21
CA GLU A 196 25.35 -5.77 0.35
C GLU A 196 26.27 -6.98 0.55
N THR A 197 27.58 -6.77 0.43
CA THR A 197 28.58 -7.83 0.56
C THR A 197 28.64 -8.48 1.95
N ASP A 198 28.15 -7.78 2.98
CA ASP A 198 28.05 -8.28 4.36
C ASP A 198 26.73 -9.03 4.64
N GLY A 199 25.85 -9.11 3.64
CA GLY A 199 24.53 -9.75 3.76
C GLY A 199 23.40 -8.82 4.16
N THR A 200 23.66 -7.53 4.38
CA THR A 200 22.63 -6.55 4.71
C THR A 200 21.71 -6.31 3.51
N LEU A 201 20.40 -6.44 3.71
CA LEU A 201 19.40 -6.04 2.71
C LEU A 201 19.16 -4.54 2.77
N VAL A 202 19.41 -3.86 1.67
CA VAL A 202 19.18 -2.42 1.52
C VAL A 202 18.01 -2.19 0.58
N ILE A 203 17.07 -1.33 0.98
CA ILE A 203 15.92 -0.94 0.16
C ILE A 203 15.84 0.59 0.14
N TYR A 204 15.91 1.18 -1.04
CA TYR A 204 15.53 2.57 -1.30
C TYR A 204 14.08 2.58 -1.75
N ALA A 205 13.23 3.30 -1.04
CA ALA A 205 11.81 3.37 -1.36
C ALA A 205 11.25 4.77 -1.11
N THR A 206 10.28 5.16 -1.92
CA THR A 206 9.43 6.30 -1.63
C THR A 206 8.55 5.95 -0.42
N THR A 207 8.67 6.71 0.67
CA THR A 207 7.91 6.46 1.90
C THR A 207 7.72 7.72 2.74
N GLN A 208 6.63 7.79 3.47
CA GLN A 208 6.40 8.78 4.51
C GLN A 208 6.68 8.26 5.93
N ASN A 209 6.94 6.96 6.08
CA ASN A 209 7.17 6.32 7.39
C ASN A 209 8.21 5.19 7.31
N PRO A 210 9.50 5.51 7.13
CA PRO A 210 10.55 4.51 6.88
C PRO A 210 10.68 3.48 8.01
N HIS A 211 10.44 3.86 9.26
CA HIS A 211 10.52 2.91 10.38
C HIS A 211 9.36 1.89 10.39
N TYR A 212 8.20 2.28 9.90
CA TYR A 212 7.08 1.35 9.75
C TYR A 212 7.37 0.39 8.59
N ASP A 213 7.78 0.93 7.45
CA ASP A 213 8.05 0.13 6.25
C ASP A 213 9.20 -0.87 6.48
N HIS A 214 10.27 -0.44 7.18
CA HIS A 214 11.34 -1.35 7.59
C HIS A 214 10.80 -2.57 8.37
N LYS A 215 9.94 -2.35 9.37
CA LYS A 215 9.35 -3.44 10.17
C LYS A 215 8.43 -4.34 9.35
N GLU A 216 7.63 -3.77 8.45
CA GLU A 216 6.76 -4.56 7.57
C GLU A 216 7.59 -5.42 6.61
N VAL A 217 8.62 -4.84 5.99
CA VAL A 217 9.52 -5.57 5.08
C VAL A 217 10.26 -6.69 5.81
N ALA A 218 10.86 -6.41 6.97
CA ALA A 218 11.52 -7.43 7.77
C ALA A 218 10.55 -8.58 8.14
N SER A 219 9.32 -8.24 8.55
CA SER A 219 8.28 -9.22 8.86
C SER A 219 7.87 -10.07 7.66
N LEU A 220 7.72 -9.46 6.47
CA LEU A 220 7.38 -10.15 5.21
C LEU A 220 8.51 -11.09 4.74
N LEU A 221 9.75 -10.69 4.95
CA LEU A 221 10.93 -11.48 4.58
C LEU A 221 11.35 -12.50 5.66
N GLY A 222 10.71 -12.47 6.84
CA GLY A 222 11.07 -13.36 7.95
C GLY A 222 12.41 -12.98 8.61
N LEU A 223 12.85 -11.73 8.47
CA LEU A 223 14.07 -11.19 9.05
C LEU A 223 13.81 -10.61 10.44
N GLU A 224 14.86 -10.56 11.27
CA GLU A 224 14.83 -9.84 12.55
C GLU A 224 15.16 -8.35 12.35
N ASP A 225 14.77 -7.50 13.31
CA ASP A 225 15.12 -6.07 13.28
C ASP A 225 16.67 -5.92 13.29
N GLY A 226 17.22 -5.32 12.23
CA GLY A 226 18.66 -5.04 12.08
C GLY A 226 19.42 -6.00 11.16
N GLN A 227 18.71 -6.87 10.43
CA GLN A 227 19.29 -7.72 9.36
C GLN A 227 19.16 -7.11 7.97
#